data_7f84c4946e68fedcb4983f615b9ff2ce
#
_entry.id   7f84c4946e68fedcb4983f615b9ff2ce
#
_cell.length_a   1.000
_cell.length_b   1.000
_cell.length_c   1.000
_cell.angle_alpha   90.00
_cell.angle_beta   90.00
_cell.angle_gamma   90.00
#
_symmetry.space_group_name_H-M   'P 1'
#
loop_
_entity.id
_entity.type
_entity.pdbx_description
1 polymer ?
#
loop_
_entity_poly.entity_id
_entity_poly.type
_entity_poly.pdbx_seq_one_letter_code
_entity_poly.pdbx_strand_id
1 'polypeptide(L)'
;MIGSSYRRRLTLLLISVFALLPVAVGAQQVATGTEGMVASAHELASRAGAEILAAGGNAVDAAVATAFAITVVEPNASSLGGEGYMVLSLADGRDLAIDFRSWAPGRVGPGTDTDVMTGPESTCIPGLVAGLTLALQEYGTKPLHEVVAPAISLARDGFALDAVLYDRLTELYGFTDYGMDPVVGPIYFPDGLVPEIGTRMVNEDLARALELIAREGPYAFYRGELADAIVQAMDGWFTSGDLQRYQAVERDAIISEYRGHTIIGTPPN
;
A
#
# COMPACT_ATOMS: atom_id res chain seq x y z
N MET A 1 51.72 32.06 -23.37
CA MET A 1 51.19 32.43 -22.02
C MET A 1 49.87 33.14 -22.22
N ILE A 2 48.78 32.42 -22.05
CA ILE A 2 47.43 32.99 -22.13
C ILE A 2 47.17 33.67 -20.79
N GLY A 3 46.99 35.01 -20.83
CA GLY A 3 47.03 35.89 -19.68
C GLY A 3 45.95 35.57 -18.62
N SER A 4 46.29 35.77 -17.35
CA SER A 4 45.46 35.52 -16.16
C SER A 4 44.09 36.20 -16.19
N SER A 5 43.94 37.28 -16.97
CA SER A 5 42.69 38.01 -17.16
C SER A 5 41.63 37.22 -17.97
N TYR A 6 42.06 36.37 -18.92
CA TYR A 6 41.15 35.56 -19.74
C TYR A 6 40.56 34.41 -18.95
N ARG A 7 41.35 33.77 -18.08
CA ARG A 7 40.88 32.71 -17.17
C ARG A 7 39.86 33.24 -16.17
N ARG A 8 40.07 34.42 -15.57
CA ARG A 8 39.11 35.06 -14.68
C ARG A 8 37.78 35.42 -15.36
N ARG A 9 37.82 35.90 -16.59
CA ARG A 9 36.60 36.22 -17.34
C ARG A 9 35.84 34.99 -17.77
N LEU A 10 36.51 33.89 -18.13
CA LEU A 10 35.87 32.61 -18.45
C LEU A 10 35.23 31.96 -17.21
N THR A 11 35.90 32.04 -16.07
CA THR A 11 35.36 31.51 -14.80
C THR A 11 34.12 32.29 -14.32
N LEU A 12 34.14 33.63 -14.47
CA LEU A 12 32.98 34.47 -14.13
C LEU A 12 31.80 34.25 -15.10
N LEU A 13 32.08 33.99 -16.39
CA LEU A 13 31.02 33.67 -17.37
C LEU A 13 30.40 32.31 -17.12
N LEU A 14 31.18 31.29 -16.73
CA LEU A 14 30.69 29.97 -16.34
C LEU A 14 29.86 30.01 -15.06
N ILE A 15 30.25 30.79 -14.06
CA ILE A 15 29.49 30.96 -12.82
C ILE A 15 28.16 31.68 -13.07
N SER A 16 28.12 32.70 -13.95
CA SER A 16 26.91 33.42 -14.29
C SER A 16 25.94 32.60 -15.15
N VAL A 17 26.41 31.64 -15.96
CA VAL A 17 25.55 30.72 -16.73
C VAL A 17 24.95 29.66 -15.79
N PHE A 18 25.68 29.20 -14.77
CA PHE A 18 25.16 28.26 -13.78
C PHE A 18 24.11 28.90 -12.82
N ALA A 19 24.24 30.21 -12.54
CA ALA A 19 23.31 30.96 -11.69
C ALA A 19 21.99 31.31 -12.41
N LEU A 20 21.91 31.15 -13.73
CA LEU A 20 20.70 31.40 -14.54
C LEU A 20 19.93 30.14 -14.96
N LEU A 21 20.39 28.95 -14.55
CA LEU A 21 19.58 27.76 -14.72
C LEU A 21 18.39 27.84 -13.71
N PRO A 22 17.15 27.96 -14.17
CA PRO A 22 16.02 27.87 -13.27
C PRO A 22 16.12 26.48 -12.64
N VAL A 23 16.36 26.42 -11.34
CA VAL A 23 16.01 25.23 -10.56
C VAL A 23 14.52 25.10 -10.77
N ALA A 24 14.10 24.19 -11.62
CA ALA A 24 12.72 23.78 -11.72
C ALA A 24 12.39 23.13 -10.36
N VAL A 25 12.06 23.94 -9.37
CA VAL A 25 11.36 23.49 -8.19
C VAL A 25 10.06 22.95 -8.77
N GLY A 26 9.92 21.62 -8.80
CA GLY A 26 8.71 20.99 -9.26
C GLY A 26 7.57 21.64 -8.52
N ALA A 27 6.73 22.39 -9.23
CA ALA A 27 5.56 23.00 -8.63
C ALA A 27 4.73 21.86 -8.05
N GLN A 28 4.59 21.85 -6.73
CA GLN A 28 3.74 20.89 -6.06
C GLN A 28 2.35 21.01 -6.69
N GLN A 29 1.90 19.98 -7.40
CA GLN A 29 0.59 20.00 -8.04
C GLN A 29 -0.46 19.96 -6.93
N VAL A 30 -1.14 21.08 -6.74
CA VAL A 30 -2.26 21.16 -5.82
C VAL A 30 -3.51 20.70 -6.57
N ALA A 31 -4.03 19.54 -6.20
CA ALA A 31 -5.33 19.09 -6.68
C ALA A 31 -6.44 19.80 -5.91
N THR A 32 -7.50 20.17 -6.60
CA THR A 32 -8.72 20.76 -5.99
C THR A 32 -9.94 19.98 -6.46
N GLY A 33 -10.88 19.77 -5.55
CA GLY A 33 -12.15 19.08 -5.84
C GLY A 33 -13.29 19.74 -5.07
N THR A 34 -14.48 19.79 -5.67
CA THR A 34 -15.69 20.37 -5.06
C THR A 34 -16.69 19.31 -4.59
N GLU A 35 -16.63 18.10 -5.14
CA GLU A 35 -17.57 17.00 -4.85
C GLU A 35 -16.91 15.87 -4.05
N GLY A 36 -15.59 15.76 -4.10
CA GLY A 36 -14.82 14.78 -3.38
C GLY A 36 -13.35 14.85 -3.75
N MET A 37 -12.52 14.22 -2.93
CA MET A 37 -11.07 14.15 -3.17
C MET A 37 -10.52 12.84 -2.59
N VAL A 38 -9.54 12.29 -3.29
CA VAL A 38 -8.74 11.15 -2.83
C VAL A 38 -7.27 11.53 -2.86
N ALA A 39 -6.57 11.22 -1.78
CA ALA A 39 -5.12 11.38 -1.69
C ALA A 39 -4.51 10.10 -1.14
N SER A 40 -3.44 9.63 -1.75
CA SER A 40 -2.66 8.47 -1.31
C SER A 40 -1.20 8.65 -1.67
N ALA A 41 -0.35 7.71 -1.28
CA ALA A 41 1.06 7.76 -1.58
C ALA A 41 1.37 7.58 -3.08
N HIS A 42 0.45 6.95 -3.85
CA HIS A 42 0.66 6.69 -5.27
C HIS A 42 -0.50 7.25 -6.13
N GLU A 43 -0.16 7.91 -7.26
CA GLU A 43 -1.14 8.55 -8.15
C GLU A 43 -2.17 7.55 -8.69
N LEU A 44 -1.75 6.35 -9.11
CA LEU A 44 -2.66 5.34 -9.64
C LEU A 44 -3.65 4.84 -8.60
N ALA A 45 -3.25 4.76 -7.34
CA ALA A 45 -4.15 4.39 -6.25
C ALA A 45 -5.15 5.52 -5.94
N SER A 46 -4.69 6.79 -5.92
CA SER A 46 -5.60 7.93 -5.80
C SER A 46 -6.61 7.98 -6.95
N ARG A 47 -6.17 7.65 -8.17
CA ARG A 47 -7.04 7.58 -9.34
C ARG A 47 -8.09 6.48 -9.19
N ALA A 48 -7.71 5.28 -8.72
CA ALA A 48 -8.65 4.19 -8.47
C ALA A 48 -9.79 4.60 -7.53
N GLY A 49 -9.46 5.28 -6.42
CA GLY A 49 -10.48 5.82 -5.51
C GLY A 49 -11.33 6.92 -6.13
N ALA A 50 -10.72 7.83 -6.90
CA ALA A 50 -11.43 8.90 -7.58
C ALA A 50 -12.40 8.37 -8.66
N GLU A 51 -12.05 7.30 -9.37
CA GLU A 51 -12.94 6.61 -10.32
C GLU A 51 -14.18 6.04 -9.62
N ILE A 52 -14.01 5.47 -8.42
CA ILE A 52 -15.12 4.96 -7.61
C ILE A 52 -16.04 6.11 -7.16
N LEU A 53 -15.49 7.26 -6.73
CA LEU A 53 -16.30 8.45 -6.42
C LEU A 53 -17.07 8.93 -7.66
N ALA A 54 -16.42 9.03 -8.80
CA ALA A 54 -17.05 9.44 -10.07
C ALA A 54 -18.16 8.47 -10.51
N ALA A 55 -18.04 7.18 -10.17
CA ALA A 55 -19.07 6.17 -10.40
C ALA A 55 -20.21 6.20 -9.36
N GLY A 56 -20.24 7.21 -8.48
CA GLY A 56 -21.29 7.41 -7.46
C GLY A 56 -21.07 6.59 -6.19
N GLY A 57 -19.87 6.08 -5.94
CA GLY A 57 -19.48 5.51 -4.65
C GLY A 57 -19.29 6.62 -3.60
N ASN A 58 -19.35 6.23 -2.33
CA ASN A 58 -19.06 7.13 -1.21
C ASN A 58 -17.56 7.17 -0.84
N ALA A 59 -17.20 7.92 0.19
CA ALA A 59 -15.81 8.05 0.62
C ALA A 59 -15.20 6.72 1.11
N VAL A 60 -16.01 5.82 1.69
CA VAL A 60 -15.55 4.49 2.13
C VAL A 60 -15.26 3.60 0.94
N ASP A 61 -16.15 3.58 -0.07
CA ASP A 61 -15.91 2.84 -1.32
C ASP A 61 -14.59 3.28 -1.96
N ALA A 62 -14.35 4.60 -2.03
CA ALA A 62 -13.13 5.17 -2.59
C ALA A 62 -11.88 4.83 -1.77
N ALA A 63 -11.97 4.90 -0.44
CA ALA A 63 -10.87 4.56 0.45
C ALA A 63 -10.48 3.08 0.33
N VAL A 64 -11.47 2.19 0.25
CA VAL A 64 -11.24 0.75 0.07
C VAL A 64 -10.61 0.45 -1.29
N ALA A 65 -11.11 1.08 -2.38
CA ALA A 65 -10.52 0.93 -3.71
C ALA A 65 -9.07 1.43 -3.76
N THR A 66 -8.81 2.59 -3.15
CA THR A 66 -7.46 3.15 -3.02
C THR A 66 -6.54 2.20 -2.25
N ALA A 67 -7.00 1.66 -1.12
CA ALA A 67 -6.22 0.75 -0.30
C ALA A 67 -5.89 -0.56 -1.03
N PHE A 68 -6.83 -1.17 -1.76
CA PHE A 68 -6.52 -2.32 -2.61
C PHE A 68 -5.56 -1.97 -3.75
N ALA A 69 -5.70 -0.80 -4.37
CA ALA A 69 -4.77 -0.37 -5.42
C ALA A 69 -3.34 -0.14 -4.89
N ILE A 70 -3.18 0.41 -3.67
CA ILE A 70 -1.89 0.56 -2.98
C ILE A 70 -1.19 -0.80 -2.83
N THR A 71 -1.93 -1.87 -2.54
CA THR A 71 -1.31 -3.21 -2.40
C THR A 71 -0.64 -3.70 -3.68
N VAL A 72 -0.99 -3.11 -4.83
CA VAL A 72 -0.42 -3.45 -6.13
C VAL A 72 0.75 -2.54 -6.49
N VAL A 73 0.58 -1.22 -6.32
CA VAL A 73 1.54 -0.23 -6.83
C VAL A 73 2.65 0.13 -5.83
N GLU A 74 2.45 -0.19 -4.55
CA GLU A 74 3.44 -0.03 -3.47
C GLU A 74 3.62 -1.31 -2.64
N PRO A 75 4.01 -2.43 -3.26
CA PRO A 75 4.07 -3.73 -2.59
C PRO A 75 5.07 -3.78 -1.43
N ASN A 76 6.02 -2.86 -1.41
CA ASN A 76 7.02 -2.71 -0.34
C ASN A 76 6.47 -2.04 0.92
N ALA A 77 5.42 -1.24 0.81
CA ALA A 77 4.84 -0.47 1.91
C ALA A 77 3.49 -1.03 2.37
N SER A 78 2.74 -1.63 1.45
CA SER A 78 1.44 -2.22 1.73
C SER A 78 1.21 -3.45 0.83
N SER A 79 0.57 -4.47 1.37
CA SER A 79 0.24 -5.70 0.61
C SER A 79 -1.06 -6.30 1.13
N LEU A 80 -1.57 -7.36 0.48
CA LEU A 80 -2.71 -8.12 1.03
C LEU A 80 -2.38 -8.74 2.39
N GLY A 81 -1.09 -8.97 2.67
CA GLY A 81 -0.57 -9.39 3.98
C GLY A 81 -0.43 -8.25 4.99
N GLY A 82 -0.91 -7.06 4.69
CA GLY A 82 -0.78 -5.87 5.53
C GLY A 82 -1.80 -5.78 6.65
N GLU A 83 -1.73 -4.64 7.34
CA GLU A 83 -2.54 -4.32 8.51
C GLU A 83 -2.79 -2.81 8.60
N GLY A 84 -3.65 -2.38 9.51
CA GLY A 84 -3.82 -0.94 9.74
C GLY A 84 -5.06 -0.56 10.52
N TYR A 85 -5.43 0.69 10.34
CA TYR A 85 -6.64 1.30 10.84
C TYR A 85 -7.33 2.11 9.75
N MET A 86 -8.65 2.19 9.84
CA MET A 86 -9.43 3.16 9.08
C MET A 86 -10.21 4.02 10.07
N VAL A 87 -9.98 5.33 10.06
CA VAL A 87 -10.77 6.29 10.85
C VAL A 87 -11.84 6.88 9.93
N LEU A 88 -13.07 6.85 10.37
CA LEU A 88 -14.23 7.36 9.66
C LEU A 88 -14.92 8.44 10.47
N SER A 89 -15.20 9.58 9.80
CA SER A 89 -16.11 10.61 10.32
C SER A 89 -17.34 10.61 9.41
N LEU A 90 -18.47 10.19 9.95
CA LEU A 90 -19.69 9.96 9.19
C LEU A 90 -20.58 11.20 9.14
N ALA A 91 -21.41 11.30 8.11
CA ALA A 91 -22.32 12.43 7.94
C ALA A 91 -23.38 12.56 9.06
N ASP A 92 -23.64 11.48 9.80
CA ASP A 92 -24.53 11.47 10.97
C ASP A 92 -23.86 11.96 12.26
N GLY A 93 -22.56 12.32 12.19
CA GLY A 93 -21.77 12.86 13.29
C GLY A 93 -21.06 11.80 14.15
N ARG A 94 -21.11 10.51 13.76
CA ARG A 94 -20.34 9.47 14.43
C ARG A 94 -18.90 9.46 13.92
N ASP A 95 -17.96 9.34 14.86
CA ASP A 95 -16.54 9.13 14.61
C ASP A 95 -16.14 7.74 15.14
N LEU A 96 -15.60 6.91 14.27
CA LEU A 96 -15.24 5.55 14.63
C LEU A 96 -13.92 5.12 13.97
N ALA A 97 -13.36 4.03 14.44
CA ALA A 97 -12.20 3.40 13.87
C ALA A 97 -12.46 1.93 13.59
N ILE A 98 -12.03 1.45 12.44
CA ILE A 98 -11.95 0.02 12.16
C ILE A 98 -10.52 -0.40 12.40
N ASP A 99 -10.33 -1.28 13.36
CA ASP A 99 -9.05 -1.85 13.76
C ASP A 99 -8.85 -3.18 13.02
N PHE A 100 -7.87 -3.20 12.13
CA PHE A 100 -7.44 -4.40 11.41
C PHE A 100 -5.94 -4.61 11.54
N ARG A 101 -5.40 -4.33 12.73
CA ARG A 101 -4.03 -4.65 13.09
C ARG A 101 -3.81 -6.16 13.07
N SER A 102 -2.60 -6.54 12.73
CA SER A 102 -2.21 -7.95 12.69
C SER A 102 -2.25 -8.60 14.08
N TRP A 103 -2.47 -9.90 14.10
CA TRP A 103 -2.42 -10.70 15.33
C TRP A 103 -1.21 -11.61 15.31
N ALA A 104 -0.61 -11.82 16.48
CA ALA A 104 0.39 -12.84 16.64
C ALA A 104 -0.23 -14.24 16.41
N PRO A 105 0.47 -15.15 15.71
CA PRO A 105 0.05 -16.55 15.60
C PRO A 105 -0.11 -17.20 16.98
N GLY A 106 -1.03 -18.18 17.10
CA GLY A 106 -1.32 -18.82 18.37
C GLY A 106 -0.15 -19.57 19.03
N ARG A 107 0.90 -19.84 18.28
CA ARG A 107 2.15 -20.44 18.79
C ARG A 107 3.09 -19.46 19.47
N VAL A 108 2.90 -18.15 19.29
CA VAL A 108 3.74 -17.11 19.92
C VAL A 108 3.43 -17.07 21.41
N GLY A 109 4.47 -17.16 22.23
CA GLY A 109 4.35 -17.16 23.67
C GLY A 109 5.64 -16.77 24.38
N PRO A 110 5.70 -16.87 25.70
CA PRO A 110 6.92 -16.56 26.44
C PRO A 110 8.13 -17.37 25.93
N GLY A 111 9.20 -16.68 25.53
CA GLY A 111 10.42 -17.28 25.00
C GLY A 111 10.44 -17.46 23.47
N THR A 112 9.41 -17.03 22.76
CA THR A 112 9.48 -16.92 21.31
C THR A 112 10.45 -15.80 20.97
N ASP A 113 11.42 -16.09 20.06
CA ASP A 113 12.29 -15.05 19.52
C ASP A 113 11.45 -14.13 18.61
N THR A 114 11.43 -12.84 18.94
CA THR A 114 10.71 -11.79 18.19
C THR A 114 11.62 -10.85 17.42
N ASP A 115 12.93 -11.06 17.51
CA ASP A 115 13.94 -10.24 16.80
C ASP A 115 14.26 -10.80 15.40
N VAL A 116 13.36 -11.61 14.86
CA VAL A 116 13.48 -12.20 13.52
C VAL A 116 13.06 -11.18 12.47
N MET A 117 13.96 -10.85 11.55
CA MET A 117 13.76 -9.84 10.52
C MET A 117 13.27 -10.39 9.18
N THR A 118 13.38 -11.69 8.95
CA THR A 118 13.03 -12.34 7.69
C THR A 118 12.45 -13.75 7.93
N GLY A 119 11.75 -14.26 6.93
CA GLY A 119 11.13 -15.59 6.98
C GLY A 119 9.76 -15.58 7.65
N PRO A 120 9.10 -16.75 7.76
CA PRO A 120 7.77 -16.88 8.32
C PRO A 120 7.64 -16.29 9.72
N GLU A 121 8.64 -16.45 10.57
CA GLU A 121 8.66 -16.00 11.97
C GLU A 121 8.63 -14.48 12.13
N SER A 122 8.97 -13.74 11.07
CA SER A 122 8.87 -12.26 11.07
C SER A 122 7.47 -11.75 10.76
N THR A 123 6.49 -12.65 10.51
CA THR A 123 5.16 -12.29 10.04
C THR A 123 4.09 -12.50 11.11
N CYS A 124 3.00 -11.73 10.98
CA CYS A 124 1.79 -11.84 11.81
C CYS A 124 0.58 -12.16 10.94
N ILE A 125 -0.53 -12.59 11.57
CA ILE A 125 -1.79 -12.84 10.87
C ILE A 125 -2.29 -11.53 10.27
N PRO A 126 -2.42 -11.43 8.93
CA PRO A 126 -2.75 -10.17 8.28
C PRO A 126 -4.19 -9.72 8.52
N GLY A 127 -4.40 -8.41 8.58
CA GLY A 127 -5.73 -7.85 8.85
C GLY A 127 -6.36 -7.07 7.70
N LEU A 128 -5.58 -6.65 6.72
CA LEU A 128 -6.01 -5.68 5.71
C LEU A 128 -7.30 -6.10 4.99
N VAL A 129 -7.37 -7.33 4.49
CA VAL A 129 -8.55 -7.81 3.72
C VAL A 129 -9.80 -7.81 4.60
N ALA A 130 -9.70 -8.24 5.87
CA ALA A 130 -10.83 -8.21 6.79
C ALA A 130 -11.29 -6.79 7.11
N GLY A 131 -10.34 -5.87 7.36
CA GLY A 131 -10.67 -4.48 7.66
C GLY A 131 -11.34 -3.75 6.52
N LEU A 132 -10.78 -3.86 5.31
CA LEU A 132 -11.34 -3.22 4.13
C LEU A 132 -12.72 -3.77 3.76
N THR A 133 -12.91 -5.08 3.86
CA THR A 133 -14.21 -5.70 3.57
C THR A 133 -15.25 -5.38 4.65
N LEU A 134 -14.86 -5.28 5.92
CA LEU A 134 -15.74 -4.82 7.00
C LEU A 134 -16.18 -3.37 6.77
N ALA A 135 -15.22 -2.47 6.48
CA ALA A 135 -15.52 -1.07 6.20
C ALA A 135 -16.52 -0.94 5.04
N LEU A 136 -16.29 -1.67 3.96
CA LEU A 136 -17.15 -1.65 2.79
C LEU A 136 -18.55 -2.19 3.09
N GLN A 137 -18.63 -3.30 3.84
CA GLN A 137 -19.90 -3.94 4.20
C GLN A 137 -20.77 -3.03 5.06
N GLU A 138 -20.19 -2.35 6.06
CA GLU A 138 -20.94 -1.56 7.05
C GLU A 138 -21.22 -0.13 6.56
N TYR A 139 -20.32 0.45 5.75
CA TYR A 139 -20.32 1.88 5.42
C TYR A 139 -20.21 2.19 3.94
N GLY A 140 -19.90 1.21 3.10
CA GLY A 140 -19.85 1.37 1.64
C GLY A 140 -21.23 1.31 0.99
N THR A 141 -21.26 1.67 -0.27
CA THR A 141 -22.47 1.64 -1.12
C THR A 141 -22.29 0.81 -2.38
N LYS A 142 -21.03 0.46 -2.69
CA LYS A 142 -20.68 -0.33 -3.87
C LYS A 142 -20.37 -1.78 -3.51
N PRO A 143 -20.67 -2.74 -4.38
CA PRO A 143 -20.28 -4.13 -4.18
C PRO A 143 -18.76 -4.30 -4.28
N LEU A 144 -18.21 -5.25 -3.53
CA LEU A 144 -16.77 -5.50 -3.41
C LEU A 144 -16.08 -5.68 -4.77
N HIS A 145 -16.71 -6.38 -5.70
CA HIS A 145 -16.13 -6.64 -7.03
C HIS A 145 -15.94 -5.36 -7.86
N GLU A 146 -16.79 -4.35 -7.71
CA GLU A 146 -16.61 -3.05 -8.37
C GLU A 146 -15.46 -2.28 -7.73
N VAL A 147 -15.37 -2.30 -6.40
CA VAL A 147 -14.37 -1.55 -5.64
C VAL A 147 -12.96 -2.12 -5.82
N VAL A 148 -12.83 -3.43 -5.97
CA VAL A 148 -11.52 -4.10 -6.18
C VAL A 148 -11.09 -4.10 -7.65
N ALA A 149 -12.01 -3.88 -8.60
CA ALA A 149 -11.72 -3.96 -10.04
C ALA A 149 -10.52 -3.10 -10.52
N PRO A 150 -10.33 -1.85 -10.07
CA PRO A 150 -9.15 -1.07 -10.44
C PRO A 150 -7.82 -1.72 -10.01
N ALA A 151 -7.77 -2.31 -8.81
CA ALA A 151 -6.59 -3.01 -8.33
C ALA A 151 -6.29 -4.27 -9.15
N ILE A 152 -7.33 -5.03 -9.53
CA ILE A 152 -7.20 -6.20 -10.42
C ILE A 152 -6.59 -5.76 -11.76
N SER A 153 -7.10 -4.68 -12.36
CA SER A 153 -6.58 -4.15 -13.63
C SER A 153 -5.11 -3.73 -13.51
N LEU A 154 -4.74 -3.02 -12.44
CA LEU A 154 -3.36 -2.62 -12.18
C LEU A 154 -2.42 -3.83 -12.05
N ALA A 155 -2.84 -4.88 -11.37
CA ALA A 155 -2.04 -6.09 -11.20
C ALA A 155 -1.90 -6.89 -12.49
N ARG A 156 -3.00 -7.05 -13.25
CA ARG A 156 -3.06 -7.83 -14.50
C ARG A 156 -2.46 -7.10 -15.67
N ASP A 157 -2.92 -5.87 -15.91
CA ASP A 157 -2.49 -5.08 -17.06
C ASP A 157 -1.14 -4.42 -16.81
N GLY A 158 -0.74 -4.33 -15.56
CA GLY A 158 0.53 -3.76 -15.11
C GLY A 158 0.53 -2.23 -15.09
N PHE A 159 1.51 -1.70 -14.38
CA PHE A 159 1.78 -0.27 -14.23
C PHE A 159 3.27 0.02 -14.52
N ALA A 160 3.61 1.27 -14.84
CA ALA A 160 4.99 1.66 -15.05
C ALA A 160 5.71 1.80 -13.71
N LEU A 161 6.88 1.17 -13.57
CA LEU A 161 7.76 1.34 -12.43
C LEU A 161 8.14 2.81 -12.29
N ASP A 162 7.80 3.43 -11.18
CA ASP A 162 8.17 4.80 -10.87
C ASP A 162 9.50 4.90 -10.10
N ALA A 163 9.95 6.12 -9.84
CA ALA A 163 11.22 6.37 -9.16
C ALA A 163 11.17 5.91 -7.68
N VAL A 164 10.01 6.01 -7.02
CA VAL A 164 9.87 5.65 -5.60
C VAL A 164 10.00 4.15 -5.42
N LEU A 165 9.26 3.37 -6.20
CA LEU A 165 9.35 1.91 -6.15
C LEU A 165 10.72 1.42 -6.65
N TYR A 166 11.31 2.08 -7.67
CA TYR A 166 12.67 1.78 -8.13
C TYR A 166 13.71 1.90 -7.01
N ASP A 167 13.66 3.00 -6.24
CA ASP A 167 14.57 3.21 -5.11
C ASP A 167 14.39 2.14 -4.04
N ARG A 168 13.14 1.75 -3.75
CA ARG A 168 12.84 0.67 -2.79
C ARG A 168 13.32 -0.70 -3.26
N LEU A 169 13.10 -1.05 -4.52
CA LEU A 169 13.63 -2.29 -5.08
C LEU A 169 15.16 -2.30 -5.07
N THR A 170 15.81 -1.15 -5.32
CA THR A 170 17.26 -1.02 -5.24
C THR A 170 17.79 -1.24 -3.82
N GLU A 171 17.13 -0.65 -2.82
CA GLU A 171 17.44 -0.90 -1.40
C GLU A 171 17.32 -2.40 -1.08
N LEU A 172 16.18 -3.02 -1.41
CA LEU A 172 15.92 -4.44 -1.15
C LEU A 172 16.95 -5.34 -1.84
N TYR A 173 17.28 -5.05 -3.10
CA TYR A 173 18.29 -5.80 -3.84
C TYR A 173 19.68 -5.79 -3.18
N GLY A 174 20.03 -4.67 -2.54
CA GLY A 174 21.31 -4.53 -1.83
C GLY A 174 21.38 -5.24 -0.47
N PHE A 175 20.24 -5.54 0.16
CA PHE A 175 20.17 -6.07 1.54
C PHE A 175 19.54 -7.45 1.66
N THR A 176 18.97 -7.99 0.59
CA THR A 176 18.23 -9.27 0.62
C THR A 176 18.55 -10.12 -0.60
N ASP A 177 18.24 -11.40 -0.52
CA ASP A 177 18.34 -12.33 -1.65
C ASP A 177 17.04 -12.38 -2.49
N TYR A 178 16.16 -11.38 -2.39
CA TYR A 178 14.87 -11.36 -3.08
C TYR A 178 14.97 -11.44 -4.60
N GLY A 179 16.07 -10.96 -5.20
CA GLY A 179 16.32 -11.12 -6.63
C GLY A 179 16.50 -12.59 -7.05
N MET A 180 16.88 -13.47 -6.11
CA MET A 180 17.04 -14.91 -6.32
C MET A 180 15.85 -15.73 -5.79
N ASP A 181 14.89 -15.09 -5.13
CA ASP A 181 13.69 -15.75 -4.63
C ASP A 181 12.84 -16.27 -5.81
N PRO A 182 12.40 -17.53 -5.80
CA PRO A 182 11.68 -18.12 -6.93
C PRO A 182 10.29 -17.53 -7.17
N VAL A 183 9.71 -16.82 -6.18
CA VAL A 183 8.38 -16.21 -6.26
C VAL A 183 8.50 -14.70 -6.49
N VAL A 184 9.28 -14.01 -5.66
CA VAL A 184 9.44 -12.55 -5.70
C VAL A 184 10.33 -12.11 -6.86
N GLY A 185 11.41 -12.86 -7.12
CA GLY A 185 12.39 -12.56 -8.15
C GLY A 185 11.78 -12.33 -9.53
N PRO A 186 11.02 -13.26 -10.09
CA PRO A 186 10.45 -13.11 -11.44
C PRO A 186 9.48 -11.90 -11.57
N ILE A 187 8.87 -11.47 -10.47
CA ILE A 187 7.89 -10.36 -10.46
C ILE A 187 8.61 -9.01 -10.39
N TYR A 188 9.54 -8.86 -9.44
CA TYR A 188 10.13 -7.56 -9.10
C TYR A 188 11.58 -7.39 -9.53
N PHE A 189 12.26 -8.49 -9.84
CA PHE A 189 13.66 -8.52 -10.26
C PHE A 189 13.83 -9.42 -11.50
N PRO A 190 13.17 -9.10 -12.62
CA PRO A 190 13.31 -9.88 -13.84
C PRO A 190 14.80 -9.99 -14.20
N ASP A 191 15.23 -11.18 -14.63
CA ASP A 191 16.63 -11.50 -14.91
C ASP A 191 17.58 -11.33 -13.69
N GLY A 192 17.04 -11.31 -12.48
CA GLY A 192 17.79 -11.14 -11.22
C GLY A 192 18.32 -9.72 -11.00
N LEU A 193 17.75 -8.70 -11.66
CA LEU A 193 18.19 -7.31 -11.60
C LEU A 193 17.01 -6.39 -11.29
N VAL A 194 17.31 -5.22 -10.70
CA VAL A 194 16.32 -4.14 -10.56
C VAL A 194 15.96 -3.61 -11.95
N PRO A 195 14.68 -3.63 -12.35
CA PRO A 195 14.28 -3.16 -13.68
C PRO A 195 14.40 -1.65 -13.80
N GLU A 196 14.50 -1.13 -15.02
CA GLU A 196 14.59 0.32 -15.28
C GLU A 196 13.25 1.03 -14.97
N ILE A 197 13.34 2.31 -14.56
CA ILE A 197 12.15 3.17 -14.39
C ILE A 197 11.36 3.19 -15.71
N GLY A 198 10.04 3.03 -15.62
CA GLY A 198 9.13 2.92 -16.76
C GLY A 198 8.90 1.47 -17.21
N THR A 199 9.63 0.49 -16.70
CA THR A 199 9.35 -0.92 -16.94
C THR A 199 7.93 -1.25 -16.47
N ARG A 200 7.20 -2.00 -17.30
CA ARG A 200 5.84 -2.45 -16.95
C ARG A 200 5.89 -3.58 -15.95
N MET A 201 5.41 -3.32 -14.74
CA MET A 201 5.31 -4.28 -13.66
C MET A 201 3.96 -4.99 -13.73
N VAL A 202 3.98 -6.31 -13.80
CA VAL A 202 2.79 -7.17 -13.87
C VAL A 202 2.86 -8.24 -12.79
N ASN A 203 1.75 -8.48 -12.09
CA ASN A 203 1.65 -9.54 -11.09
C ASN A 203 0.33 -10.31 -11.28
N GLU A 204 0.37 -11.32 -12.13
CA GLU A 204 -0.77 -12.18 -12.46
C GLU A 204 -1.30 -12.94 -11.24
N ASP A 205 -0.41 -13.36 -10.32
CA ASP A 205 -0.79 -14.08 -9.11
C ASP A 205 -1.57 -13.17 -8.16
N LEU A 206 -1.12 -11.92 -7.99
CA LEU A 206 -1.84 -10.93 -7.22
C LEU A 206 -3.19 -10.59 -7.87
N ALA A 207 -3.26 -10.50 -9.20
CA ALA A 207 -4.52 -10.28 -9.90
C ALA A 207 -5.52 -11.41 -9.62
N ARG A 208 -5.08 -12.68 -9.67
CA ARG A 208 -5.91 -13.85 -9.31
C ARG A 208 -6.35 -13.83 -7.85
N ALA A 209 -5.47 -13.47 -6.93
CA ALA A 209 -5.80 -13.35 -5.51
C ALA A 209 -6.86 -12.27 -5.27
N LEU A 210 -6.73 -11.10 -5.91
CA LEU A 210 -7.71 -10.02 -5.86
C LEU A 210 -9.06 -10.42 -6.49
N GLU A 211 -9.07 -11.21 -7.56
CA GLU A 211 -10.30 -11.76 -8.15
C GLU A 211 -11.02 -12.74 -7.23
N LEU A 212 -10.27 -13.60 -6.53
CA LEU A 212 -10.83 -14.48 -5.50
C LEU A 212 -11.47 -13.67 -4.37
N ILE A 213 -10.78 -12.64 -3.88
CA ILE A 213 -11.31 -11.75 -2.86
C ILE A 213 -12.54 -11.00 -3.37
N ALA A 214 -12.51 -10.48 -4.60
CA ALA A 214 -13.65 -9.77 -5.21
C ALA A 214 -14.90 -10.65 -5.32
N ARG A 215 -14.73 -11.96 -5.56
CA ARG A 215 -15.80 -12.93 -5.72
C ARG A 215 -16.32 -13.50 -4.40
N GLU A 216 -15.44 -13.83 -3.46
CA GLU A 216 -15.73 -14.60 -2.25
C GLU A 216 -15.58 -13.79 -0.97
N GLY A 217 -15.14 -12.53 -1.08
CA GLY A 217 -14.90 -11.67 0.06
C GLY A 217 -13.74 -12.16 0.95
N PRO A 218 -13.79 -11.83 2.25
CA PRO A 218 -12.74 -12.24 3.20
C PRO A 218 -12.68 -13.76 3.38
N TYR A 219 -13.69 -14.50 2.98
CA TYR A 219 -13.67 -15.96 3.03
C TYR A 219 -12.50 -16.55 2.23
N ALA A 220 -12.25 -16.04 1.01
CA ALA A 220 -11.15 -16.49 0.17
C ALA A 220 -9.79 -16.40 0.90
N PHE A 221 -9.58 -15.34 1.67
CA PHE A 221 -8.31 -15.02 2.31
C PHE A 221 -8.11 -15.73 3.66
N TYR A 222 -9.18 -15.92 4.45
CA TYR A 222 -9.07 -16.46 5.80
C TYR A 222 -9.54 -17.90 5.94
N ARG A 223 -10.25 -18.47 4.97
CA ARG A 223 -10.86 -19.81 5.03
C ARG A 223 -10.80 -20.59 3.73
N GLY A 224 -10.62 -19.91 2.59
CA GLY A 224 -10.64 -20.49 1.25
C GLY A 224 -9.25 -20.80 0.69
N GLU A 225 -9.16 -20.80 -0.62
CA GLU A 225 -7.97 -21.19 -1.38
C GLU A 225 -6.72 -20.38 -1.00
N LEU A 226 -6.88 -19.06 -0.77
CA LEU A 226 -5.75 -18.21 -0.36
C LEU A 226 -5.28 -18.55 1.05
N ALA A 227 -6.18 -18.90 1.96
CA ALA A 227 -5.81 -19.32 3.30
C ALA A 227 -4.94 -20.59 3.28
N ASP A 228 -5.32 -21.57 2.45
CA ASP A 228 -4.56 -22.82 2.31
C ASP A 228 -3.15 -22.55 1.75
N ALA A 229 -3.05 -21.67 0.72
CA ALA A 229 -1.77 -21.28 0.15
C ALA A 229 -0.88 -20.53 1.16
N ILE A 230 -1.46 -19.59 1.96
CA ILE A 230 -0.74 -18.87 3.00
C ILE A 230 -0.21 -19.84 4.07
N VAL A 231 -1.05 -20.76 4.57
CA VAL A 231 -0.63 -21.74 5.59
C VAL A 231 0.50 -22.61 5.07
N GLN A 232 0.42 -23.05 3.81
CA GLN A 232 1.47 -23.84 3.18
C GLN A 232 2.79 -23.05 3.07
N ALA A 233 2.73 -21.78 2.65
CA ALA A 233 3.92 -20.94 2.51
C ALA A 233 4.57 -20.59 3.86
N MET A 234 3.79 -20.55 4.93
CA MET A 234 4.27 -20.22 6.29
C MET A 234 4.91 -21.39 7.03
N ASP A 235 5.07 -22.56 6.42
CA ASP A 235 5.79 -23.74 6.94
C ASP A 235 5.50 -24.05 8.43
N GLY A 236 4.21 -24.03 8.80
CA GLY A 236 3.74 -24.28 10.16
C GLY A 236 3.85 -23.11 11.13
N TRP A 237 4.30 -21.92 10.68
CA TRP A 237 4.25 -20.70 11.49
C TRP A 237 2.81 -20.25 11.72
N PHE A 238 1.98 -20.26 10.68
CA PHE A 238 0.54 -20.09 10.78
C PHE A 238 -0.19 -21.44 10.73
N THR A 239 -1.32 -21.52 11.37
CA THR A 239 -2.30 -22.59 11.20
C THR A 239 -3.56 -22.05 10.53
N SER A 240 -4.34 -22.92 9.90
CA SER A 240 -5.67 -22.55 9.38
C SER A 240 -6.56 -21.98 10.49
N GLY A 241 -6.42 -22.47 11.74
CA GLY A 241 -7.12 -21.95 12.89
C GLY A 241 -6.73 -20.52 13.26
N ASP A 242 -5.48 -20.11 13.01
CA ASP A 242 -5.03 -18.73 13.26
C ASP A 242 -5.71 -17.77 12.29
N LEU A 243 -5.70 -18.09 10.99
CA LEU A 243 -6.39 -17.29 9.98
C LEU A 243 -7.90 -17.23 10.22
N GLN A 244 -8.54 -18.37 10.51
CA GLN A 244 -9.98 -18.45 10.71
C GLN A 244 -10.50 -17.68 11.93
N ARG A 245 -9.66 -17.47 12.95
CA ARG A 245 -10.01 -16.69 14.16
C ARG A 245 -9.84 -15.18 13.96
N TYR A 246 -9.11 -14.76 12.93
CA TYR A 246 -8.87 -13.35 12.71
C TYR A 246 -10.17 -12.59 12.42
N GLN A 247 -10.34 -11.43 13.05
CA GLN A 247 -11.46 -10.52 12.86
C GLN A 247 -10.97 -9.08 12.97
N ALA A 248 -11.36 -8.25 12.01
CA ALA A 248 -11.29 -6.82 12.16
C ALA A 248 -12.39 -6.34 13.10
N VAL A 249 -12.16 -5.28 13.85
CA VAL A 249 -13.05 -4.81 14.92
C VAL A 249 -13.36 -3.33 14.74
N GLU A 250 -14.65 -2.98 14.82
CA GLU A 250 -15.06 -1.59 14.97
C GLU A 250 -14.86 -1.15 16.42
N ARG A 251 -14.32 0.06 16.59
CA ARG A 251 -14.03 0.69 17.87
C ARG A 251 -14.45 2.15 17.86
N ASP A 252 -14.71 2.72 19.02
CA ASP A 252 -14.85 4.16 19.16
C ASP A 252 -13.53 4.85 18.81
N ALA A 253 -13.58 5.92 18.01
CA ALA A 253 -12.42 6.75 17.74
C ALA A 253 -12.01 7.52 19.01
N ILE A 254 -10.71 7.80 19.15
CA ILE A 254 -10.24 8.71 20.18
C ILE A 254 -10.44 10.15 19.70
N ILE A 255 -11.14 10.93 20.49
CA ILE A 255 -11.36 12.36 20.22
C ILE A 255 -10.56 13.18 21.21
N SER A 256 -9.78 14.11 20.71
CA SER A 256 -8.99 15.05 21.52
C SER A 256 -9.04 16.46 20.90
N GLU A 257 -8.63 17.46 21.68
CA GLU A 257 -8.54 18.84 21.21
C GLU A 257 -7.09 19.34 21.26
N TYR A 258 -6.67 20.03 20.22
CA TYR A 258 -5.39 20.70 20.18
C TYR A 258 -5.51 22.07 19.49
N ARG A 259 -5.17 23.14 20.20
CA ARG A 259 -5.21 24.51 19.69
C ARG A 259 -6.55 24.90 19.05
N GLY A 260 -7.68 24.44 19.62
CA GLY A 260 -9.03 24.74 19.12
C GLY A 260 -9.45 23.88 17.92
N HIS A 261 -8.70 22.82 17.60
CA HIS A 261 -9.04 21.85 16.58
C HIS A 261 -9.37 20.51 17.21
N THR A 262 -10.45 19.90 16.76
CA THR A 262 -10.77 18.50 17.11
C THR A 262 -9.87 17.57 16.32
N ILE A 263 -9.25 16.61 17.02
CA ILE A 263 -8.43 15.55 16.45
C ILE A 263 -9.13 14.23 16.70
N ILE A 264 -9.41 13.51 15.61
CA ILE A 264 -10.01 12.17 15.63
C ILE A 264 -8.91 11.19 15.27
N GLY A 265 -8.69 10.19 16.11
CA GLY A 265 -7.59 9.25 15.98
C GLY A 265 -7.98 7.81 16.26
N THR A 266 -7.02 6.92 16.03
CA THR A 266 -7.17 5.48 16.32
C THR A 266 -7.05 5.20 17.81
N PRO A 267 -7.82 4.22 18.35
CA PRO A 267 -7.59 3.72 19.69
C PRO A 267 -6.21 3.01 19.79
N PRO A 268 -5.65 2.84 21.00
CA PRO A 268 -4.46 2.03 21.18
C PRO A 268 -4.77 0.56 20.90
N ASN A 269 -3.72 -0.18 20.53
CA ASN A 269 -3.79 -1.64 20.33
C ASN A 269 -4.07 -2.37 21.62
#